data_b947373d6751fb6a345d34f50fa1e48d
#
_entry.id   b947373d6751fb6a345d34f50fa1e48d
#
_cell.length_a   1.000
_cell.length_b   1.000
_cell.length_c   1.000
_cell.angle_alpha   90.00
_cell.angle_beta   90.00
_cell.angle_gamma   90.00
#
_symmetry.space_group_name_H-M   'P 1'
#
loop_
_entity.id
_entity.type
_entity.pdbx_description
1 polymer ?
#
loop_
_entity_poly.entity_id
_entity_poly.type
_entity_poly.pdbx_seq_one_letter_code
_entity_poly.pdbx_strand_id
1 'polypeptide(L)'
;MIPHLSIVVPFHNVESYLTECLKSLAVQTLEDFEVVMVDDGSSDGSRRIAEDFVAKDRRFVLIEQRNLGPGPARNAGIERATGAYLAFADADDVVPPHAYERLVAKLAETGSDLACGAVGRLVDGVLEESILHEKVFRRPQLCTHITDKPVLIRDRTIWNKVYRRDFWERAGLRFSAGIYEDVPVAMRAHVLATRVDMLGDVVYHWRRRESSITQCRNELPNLHERLAAIRSVRAFLDERAPELLDGFDALVLEKDILFLFQALEVSEEPGPLLELARSWVASLGQNALNTAPSLRRLELHLLGRGLVAELRKIREFRRAREDAARIVPRGWRNTGWYGDYPFFRDRRLKIPDAVFDARDELKLHARVESCEWTGTEYQVRGHVSIHRVDRRIGQIDLWLSDGRRKVPLEVRRAGRHGIVTTIDPERLAGGGPSWRLQARTETRGLVLKGWFRDVEAHASWRFTASGVPGWSRSGMDMPQ
;
A
#
# COMPACT_ATOMS: atom_id res chain seq x y z
N MET A 1 -34.21 19.22 9.52
CA MET A 1 -33.99 17.78 9.33
C MET A 1 -32.58 17.49 9.82
N ILE A 2 -32.35 16.33 10.42
CA ILE A 2 -31.03 15.86 10.81
C ILE A 2 -30.38 15.37 9.52
N PRO A 3 -29.19 15.86 9.12
CA PRO A 3 -28.51 15.43 7.89
C PRO A 3 -28.13 13.97 7.96
N HIS A 4 -28.08 13.32 6.81
CA HIS A 4 -27.68 11.92 6.73
C HIS A 4 -26.18 11.73 6.97
N LEU A 5 -25.35 12.63 6.41
CA LEU A 5 -23.88 12.60 6.52
C LEU A 5 -23.36 13.93 7.08
N SER A 6 -22.42 13.89 8.04
CA SER A 6 -21.60 15.03 8.43
C SER A 6 -20.18 14.86 7.92
N ILE A 7 -19.67 15.87 7.21
CA ILE A 7 -18.31 15.91 6.68
C ILE A 7 -17.52 16.93 7.48
N VAL A 8 -16.52 16.50 8.22
CA VAL A 8 -15.65 17.37 9.04
C VAL A 8 -14.44 17.79 8.24
N VAL A 9 -14.23 19.10 8.12
CA VAL A 9 -13.14 19.72 7.35
C VAL A 9 -12.33 20.64 8.27
N PRO A 10 -11.26 20.16 8.93
CA PRO A 10 -10.35 21.02 9.67
C PRO A 10 -9.47 21.80 8.69
N PHE A 11 -9.19 23.07 8.99
CA PHE A 11 -8.28 23.85 8.16
C PHE A 11 -7.47 24.87 8.98
N HIS A 12 -6.24 25.13 8.51
CA HIS A 12 -5.35 26.17 9.03
C HIS A 12 -4.42 26.64 7.91
N ASN A 13 -4.51 27.93 7.55
CA ASN A 13 -3.67 28.57 6.53
C ASN A 13 -3.60 27.79 5.20
N VAL A 14 -4.74 27.59 4.55
CA VAL A 14 -4.91 26.83 3.30
C VAL A 14 -5.67 27.60 2.22
N GLU A 15 -5.58 28.94 2.23
CA GLU A 15 -6.31 29.85 1.32
C GLU A 15 -6.24 29.43 -0.15
N SER A 16 -5.08 28.95 -0.61
CA SER A 16 -4.85 28.56 -2.00
C SER A 16 -5.65 27.33 -2.46
N TYR A 17 -6.12 26.48 -1.52
CA TYR A 17 -6.74 25.18 -1.83
C TYR A 17 -8.19 25.07 -1.37
N LEU A 18 -8.54 25.76 -0.28
CA LEU A 18 -9.82 25.61 0.43
C LEU A 18 -11.03 25.80 -0.49
N THR A 19 -10.96 26.77 -1.43
CA THR A 19 -12.05 27.02 -2.38
C THR A 19 -12.34 25.80 -3.26
N GLU A 20 -11.32 25.11 -3.74
CA GLU A 20 -11.49 23.92 -4.58
C GLU A 20 -12.02 22.74 -3.77
N CYS A 21 -11.51 22.53 -2.57
CA CYS A 21 -12.01 21.52 -1.65
C CYS A 21 -13.51 21.72 -1.37
N LEU A 22 -13.92 22.91 -0.90
CA LEU A 22 -15.30 23.19 -0.56
C LEU A 22 -16.25 23.12 -1.77
N LYS A 23 -15.80 23.54 -2.96
CA LYS A 23 -16.56 23.35 -4.20
C LYS A 23 -16.79 21.87 -4.49
N SER A 24 -15.77 21.01 -4.31
CA SER A 24 -15.90 19.57 -4.52
C SER A 24 -16.92 18.92 -3.59
N LEU A 25 -17.03 19.43 -2.37
CA LEU A 25 -18.05 19.01 -1.40
C LEU A 25 -19.45 19.55 -1.78
N ALA A 26 -19.55 20.80 -2.23
CA ALA A 26 -20.83 21.42 -2.59
C ALA A 26 -21.55 20.71 -3.76
N VAL A 27 -20.78 20.07 -4.67
CA VAL A 27 -21.30 19.37 -5.87
C VAL A 27 -21.49 17.86 -5.66
N GLN A 28 -21.43 17.36 -4.41
CA GLN A 28 -21.70 15.95 -4.15
C GLN A 28 -23.12 15.56 -4.55
N THR A 29 -23.26 14.37 -5.16
CA THR A 29 -24.58 13.83 -5.59
C THR A 29 -25.46 13.36 -4.42
N LEU A 30 -24.86 13.06 -3.27
CA LEU A 30 -25.59 12.93 -2.02
C LEU A 30 -26.10 14.33 -1.62
N GLU A 31 -27.42 14.54 -1.51
CA GLU A 31 -27.99 15.85 -1.23
C GLU A 31 -28.10 16.16 0.28
N ASP A 32 -28.40 15.13 1.07
CA ASP A 32 -28.66 15.27 2.50
C ASP A 32 -27.37 15.11 3.33
N PHE A 33 -26.60 16.20 3.42
CA PHE A 33 -25.37 16.27 4.22
C PHE A 33 -25.16 17.66 4.82
N GLU A 34 -24.28 17.73 5.81
CA GLU A 34 -23.66 18.97 6.30
C GLU A 34 -22.13 18.92 6.19
N VAL A 35 -21.51 20.07 6.02
CA VAL A 35 -20.05 20.26 6.08
C VAL A 35 -19.73 21.09 7.31
N VAL A 36 -19.06 20.48 8.27
CA VAL A 36 -18.60 21.18 9.49
C VAL A 36 -17.15 21.58 9.28
N MET A 37 -16.95 22.83 8.89
CA MET A 37 -15.65 23.45 8.72
C MET A 37 -15.10 23.91 10.07
N VAL A 38 -13.86 23.58 10.38
CA VAL A 38 -13.21 23.96 11.64
C VAL A 38 -11.98 24.79 11.34
N ASP A 39 -12.08 26.10 11.56
CA ASP A 39 -10.92 27.01 11.48
C ASP A 39 -10.06 26.88 12.74
N ASP A 40 -8.89 26.27 12.57
CA ASP A 40 -7.91 26.08 13.65
C ASP A 40 -6.98 27.30 13.78
N GLY A 41 -7.57 28.51 13.81
CA GLY A 41 -6.86 29.76 14.04
C GLY A 41 -6.07 30.26 12.84
N SER A 42 -6.67 30.26 11.64
CA SER A 42 -6.02 30.75 10.43
C SER A 42 -5.73 32.25 10.49
N SER A 43 -4.60 32.65 9.90
CA SER A 43 -4.14 34.04 9.77
C SER A 43 -4.15 34.55 8.32
N ASP A 44 -4.43 33.68 7.35
CA ASP A 44 -4.57 34.00 5.93
C ASP A 44 -6.06 34.21 5.53
N GLY A 45 -6.36 34.21 4.24
CA GLY A 45 -7.73 34.37 3.73
C GLY A 45 -8.64 33.16 3.89
N SER A 46 -8.20 32.04 4.49
CA SER A 46 -8.96 30.79 4.61
C SER A 46 -10.29 30.97 5.32
N ARG A 47 -10.30 31.72 6.45
CA ARG A 47 -11.51 32.01 7.20
C ARG A 47 -12.57 32.71 6.35
N ARG A 48 -12.18 33.76 5.63
CA ARG A 48 -13.09 34.51 4.74
C ARG A 48 -13.71 33.62 3.66
N ILE A 49 -12.92 32.70 3.10
CA ILE A 49 -13.43 31.71 2.12
C ILE A 49 -14.49 30.83 2.76
N ALA A 50 -14.26 30.33 3.96
CA ALA A 50 -15.25 29.51 4.67
C ALA A 50 -16.54 30.27 4.99
N GLU A 51 -16.44 31.52 5.47
CA GLU A 51 -17.57 32.43 5.70
C GLU A 51 -18.41 32.67 4.42
N ASP A 52 -17.74 32.82 3.26
CA ASP A 52 -18.41 32.96 1.95
C ASP A 52 -19.21 31.70 1.57
N PHE A 53 -18.76 30.49 1.94
CA PHE A 53 -19.52 29.26 1.71
C PHE A 53 -20.71 29.16 2.64
N VAL A 54 -20.57 29.49 3.93
CA VAL A 54 -21.71 29.55 4.89
C VAL A 54 -22.80 30.50 4.40
N ALA A 55 -22.42 31.65 3.86
CA ALA A 55 -23.39 32.63 3.35
C ALA A 55 -24.14 32.15 2.10
N LYS A 56 -23.60 31.26 1.31
CA LYS A 56 -24.17 30.80 0.03
C LYS A 56 -24.90 29.46 0.11
N ASP A 57 -24.49 28.57 1.03
CA ASP A 57 -25.01 27.21 1.11
C ASP A 57 -25.25 26.82 2.60
N ARG A 58 -26.50 26.65 2.98
CA ARG A 58 -26.91 26.30 4.35
C ARG A 58 -26.36 24.97 4.88
N ARG A 59 -25.81 24.14 3.99
CA ARG A 59 -25.17 22.87 4.38
C ARG A 59 -23.83 23.07 5.05
N PHE A 60 -23.22 24.24 4.88
CA PHE A 60 -21.91 24.57 5.43
C PHE A 60 -22.03 25.30 6.75
N VAL A 61 -21.30 24.84 7.74
CA VAL A 61 -21.22 25.42 9.10
C VAL A 61 -19.76 25.66 9.43
N LEU A 62 -19.47 26.83 9.98
CA LEU A 62 -18.12 27.19 10.43
C LEU A 62 -18.08 27.25 11.95
N ILE A 63 -17.05 26.61 12.52
CA ILE A 63 -16.67 26.80 13.92
C ILE A 63 -15.19 27.23 13.97
N GLU A 64 -14.84 27.94 15.02
CA GLU A 64 -13.53 28.52 15.20
C GLU A 64 -12.91 28.07 16.51
N GLN A 65 -11.63 27.82 16.48
CA GLN A 65 -10.83 27.58 17.68
C GLN A 65 -9.45 28.22 17.55
N ARG A 66 -8.72 28.35 18.67
CA ARG A 66 -7.28 28.64 18.60
C ARG A 66 -6.54 27.46 18.00
N ASN A 67 -5.41 27.67 17.36
CA ASN A 67 -4.58 26.60 16.80
C ASN A 67 -4.21 25.55 17.86
N LEU A 68 -4.82 24.37 17.76
CA LEU A 68 -4.61 23.20 18.61
C LEU A 68 -4.16 21.98 17.80
N GLY A 69 -4.06 22.13 16.47
CA GLY A 69 -3.69 21.08 15.54
C GLY A 69 -4.88 20.28 14.98
N PRO A 70 -4.61 19.45 13.95
CA PRO A 70 -5.67 18.80 13.17
C PRO A 70 -6.53 17.82 13.97
N GLY A 71 -5.95 17.09 14.94
CA GLY A 71 -6.70 16.15 15.77
C GLY A 71 -7.78 16.82 16.63
N PRO A 72 -7.44 17.81 17.50
CA PRO A 72 -8.41 18.60 18.24
C PRO A 72 -9.45 19.28 17.35
N ALA A 73 -9.05 19.80 16.17
CA ALA A 73 -9.96 20.41 15.23
C ALA A 73 -11.00 19.39 14.68
N ARG A 74 -10.57 18.18 14.32
CA ARG A 74 -11.51 17.12 13.93
C ARG A 74 -12.44 16.73 15.07
N ASN A 75 -11.95 16.63 16.30
CA ASN A 75 -12.81 16.35 17.46
C ASN A 75 -13.87 17.43 17.66
N ALA A 76 -13.51 18.71 17.58
CA ALA A 76 -14.47 19.82 17.67
C ALA A 76 -15.55 19.73 16.56
N GLY A 77 -15.12 19.38 15.34
CA GLY A 77 -16.04 19.14 14.23
C GLY A 77 -17.00 17.97 14.48
N ILE A 78 -16.51 16.85 15.05
CA ILE A 78 -17.35 15.69 15.41
C ILE A 78 -18.38 16.06 16.49
N GLU A 79 -17.99 16.82 17.50
CA GLU A 79 -18.89 17.28 18.58
C GLU A 79 -20.02 18.15 18.03
N ARG A 80 -19.78 18.91 16.95
CA ARG A 80 -20.79 19.74 16.27
C ARG A 80 -21.63 18.96 15.25
N ALA A 81 -21.08 17.90 14.69
CA ALA A 81 -21.71 17.08 13.66
C ALA A 81 -22.99 16.40 14.16
N THR A 82 -24.03 16.30 13.31
CA THR A 82 -25.33 15.75 13.67
C THR A 82 -25.80 14.56 12.83
N GLY A 83 -25.10 14.29 11.71
CA GLY A 83 -25.43 13.23 10.74
C GLY A 83 -25.35 11.81 11.30
N ALA A 84 -26.12 10.90 10.75
CA ALA A 84 -26.08 9.47 11.07
C ALA A 84 -24.76 8.82 10.64
N TYR A 85 -24.06 9.42 9.69
CA TYR A 85 -22.75 9.03 9.21
C TYR A 85 -21.74 10.17 9.39
N LEU A 86 -20.47 9.81 9.52
CA LEU A 86 -19.33 10.72 9.63
C LEU A 86 -18.35 10.49 8.48
N ALA A 87 -17.83 11.57 7.92
CA ALA A 87 -16.70 11.58 7.00
C ALA A 87 -15.72 12.70 7.35
N PHE A 88 -14.52 12.61 6.83
CA PHE A 88 -13.47 13.61 6.99
C PHE A 88 -12.93 13.99 5.61
N ALA A 89 -12.57 15.26 5.44
CA ALA A 89 -11.86 15.72 4.26
C ALA A 89 -10.77 16.71 4.69
N ASP A 90 -9.58 16.57 4.13
CA ASP A 90 -8.51 17.53 4.33
C ASP A 90 -8.75 18.73 3.40
N ALA A 91 -8.54 19.92 3.90
CA ALA A 91 -8.94 21.18 3.24
C ALA A 91 -8.14 21.53 1.99
N ASP A 92 -7.09 20.78 1.69
CA ASP A 92 -6.26 20.91 0.48
C ASP A 92 -6.54 19.84 -0.58
N ASP A 93 -7.50 18.93 -0.32
CA ASP A 93 -7.83 17.79 -1.18
C ASP A 93 -9.14 18.00 -1.97
N VAL A 94 -9.50 17.03 -2.81
CA VAL A 94 -10.69 17.07 -3.65
C VAL A 94 -11.47 15.75 -3.54
N VAL A 95 -12.78 15.84 -3.39
CA VAL A 95 -13.66 14.67 -3.27
C VAL A 95 -14.43 14.47 -4.59
N PRO A 96 -14.35 13.29 -5.24
CA PRO A 96 -15.12 12.99 -6.44
C PRO A 96 -16.64 13.16 -6.21
N PRO A 97 -17.44 13.63 -7.18
CA PRO A 97 -18.86 14.00 -6.98
C PRO A 97 -19.75 12.86 -6.44
N HIS A 98 -19.48 11.61 -6.78
CA HIS A 98 -20.27 10.44 -6.37
C HIS A 98 -19.70 9.69 -5.16
N ALA A 99 -18.66 10.21 -4.52
CA ALA A 99 -17.92 9.49 -3.49
C ALA A 99 -18.79 9.15 -2.28
N TYR A 100 -19.39 10.15 -1.69
CA TYR A 100 -20.19 9.94 -0.47
C TYR A 100 -21.50 9.22 -0.74
N GLU A 101 -22.15 9.46 -1.86
CA GLU A 101 -23.34 8.70 -2.28
C GLU A 101 -23.04 7.20 -2.32
N ARG A 102 -21.94 6.80 -2.97
CA ARG A 102 -21.55 5.39 -3.09
C ARG A 102 -21.20 4.75 -1.75
N LEU A 103 -20.42 5.44 -0.92
CA LEU A 103 -20.02 4.94 0.40
C LEU A 103 -21.23 4.80 1.34
N VAL A 104 -22.09 5.82 1.40
CA VAL A 104 -23.29 5.80 2.25
C VAL A 104 -24.30 4.77 1.77
N ALA A 105 -24.56 4.69 0.47
CA ALA A 105 -25.47 3.68 -0.10
C ALA A 105 -25.00 2.26 0.24
N LYS A 106 -23.68 2.01 0.19
CA LYS A 106 -23.14 0.70 0.51
C LYS A 106 -23.30 0.38 2.00
N LEU A 107 -23.03 1.32 2.89
CA LEU A 107 -23.27 1.15 4.34
C LEU A 107 -24.75 0.91 4.66
N ALA A 108 -25.65 1.57 3.97
CA ALA A 108 -27.10 1.35 4.13
C ALA A 108 -27.52 -0.06 3.65
N GLU A 109 -26.93 -0.55 2.56
CA GLU A 109 -27.18 -1.89 2.00
C GLU A 109 -26.65 -3.01 2.90
N THR A 110 -25.40 -2.90 3.39
CA THR A 110 -24.71 -3.98 4.08
C THR A 110 -24.86 -3.95 5.59
N GLY A 111 -25.16 -2.76 6.15
CA GLY A 111 -25.11 -2.50 7.59
C GLY A 111 -23.71 -2.59 8.18
N SER A 112 -22.65 -2.44 7.37
CA SER A 112 -21.27 -2.39 7.84
C SER A 112 -20.99 -1.15 8.69
N ASP A 113 -19.98 -1.19 9.56
CA ASP A 113 -19.65 -0.10 10.48
C ASP A 113 -18.90 1.05 9.79
N LEU A 114 -18.10 0.71 8.76
CA LEU A 114 -17.43 1.69 7.91
C LEU A 114 -17.32 1.18 6.47
N ALA A 115 -17.28 2.11 5.52
CA ALA A 115 -16.95 1.86 4.13
C ALA A 115 -15.73 2.69 3.72
N CYS A 116 -14.85 2.13 2.91
CA CYS A 116 -13.65 2.78 2.40
C CYS A 116 -13.49 2.52 0.90
N GLY A 117 -12.80 3.41 0.20
CA GLY A 117 -12.62 3.29 -1.24
C GLY A 117 -11.23 3.70 -1.72
N ALA A 118 -10.98 3.46 -3.01
CA ALA A 118 -9.71 3.77 -3.65
C ALA A 118 -9.44 5.28 -3.68
N VAL A 119 -8.16 5.61 -3.83
CA VAL A 119 -7.65 6.98 -3.78
C VAL A 119 -6.90 7.30 -5.06
N GLY A 120 -7.26 8.41 -5.70
CA GLY A 120 -6.48 9.04 -6.74
C GLY A 120 -5.48 10.04 -6.14
N ARG A 121 -4.45 10.37 -6.91
CA ARG A 121 -3.44 11.35 -6.53
C ARG A 121 -3.53 12.54 -7.47
N LEU A 122 -3.63 13.74 -6.93
CA LEU A 122 -3.65 14.98 -7.69
C LEU A 122 -2.27 15.64 -7.63
N VAL A 123 -1.57 15.68 -8.77
CA VAL A 123 -0.22 16.27 -8.91
C VAL A 123 -0.28 17.32 -10.01
N ASP A 124 -0.01 18.56 -9.67
CA ASP A 124 -0.01 19.70 -10.62
C ASP A 124 -1.29 19.76 -11.50
N GLY A 125 -2.46 19.44 -10.89
CA GLY A 125 -3.74 19.42 -11.58
C GLY A 125 -4.03 18.15 -12.39
N VAL A 126 -3.10 17.19 -12.44
CA VAL A 126 -3.26 15.92 -13.15
C VAL A 126 -3.62 14.80 -12.16
N LEU A 127 -4.63 14.01 -12.51
CA LEU A 127 -5.01 12.84 -11.72
C LEU A 127 -4.14 11.63 -12.10
N GLU A 128 -3.50 11.05 -11.09
CA GLU A 128 -2.69 9.84 -11.20
C GLU A 128 -3.25 8.74 -10.29
N GLU A 129 -2.93 7.48 -10.58
CA GLU A 129 -3.24 6.39 -9.68
C GLU A 129 -2.38 6.46 -8.40
N SER A 130 -2.98 6.24 -7.25
CA SER A 130 -2.23 6.15 -6.00
C SER A 130 -1.68 4.75 -5.79
N ILE A 131 -0.40 4.55 -6.10
CA ILE A 131 0.32 3.27 -5.90
C ILE A 131 0.20 2.76 -4.45
N LEU A 132 0.06 3.66 -3.48
CA LEU A 132 -0.07 3.32 -2.06
C LEU A 132 -1.39 2.58 -1.78
N HIS A 133 -2.49 3.04 -2.42
CA HIS A 133 -3.84 2.55 -2.18
C HIS A 133 -4.26 1.47 -3.19
N GLU A 134 -3.65 1.43 -4.39
CA GLU A 134 -3.95 0.44 -5.43
C GLU A 134 -3.91 -1.00 -4.89
N LYS A 135 -2.88 -1.35 -4.11
CA LYS A 135 -2.74 -2.69 -3.54
C LYS A 135 -3.88 -3.06 -2.59
N VAL A 136 -4.45 -2.08 -1.89
CA VAL A 136 -5.56 -2.28 -0.95
C VAL A 136 -6.85 -2.53 -1.71
N PHE A 137 -7.19 -1.64 -2.65
CA PHE A 137 -8.50 -1.59 -3.29
C PHE A 137 -8.60 -2.34 -4.63
N ARG A 138 -7.51 -2.96 -5.10
CA ARG A 138 -7.51 -3.78 -6.34
C ARG A 138 -8.54 -4.92 -6.33
N ARG A 139 -8.88 -5.44 -5.17
CA ARG A 139 -9.87 -6.51 -4.99
C ARG A 139 -10.90 -6.05 -3.97
N PRO A 140 -11.94 -5.32 -4.40
CA PRO A 140 -13.02 -4.86 -3.54
C PRO A 140 -13.68 -6.05 -2.85
N GLN A 141 -14.19 -5.81 -1.64
CA GLN A 141 -14.86 -6.83 -0.84
C GLN A 141 -15.79 -6.16 0.15
N LEU A 142 -17.05 -6.60 0.18
CA LEU A 142 -18.04 -6.12 1.13
C LEU A 142 -18.09 -7.02 2.37
N CYS A 143 -18.55 -6.47 3.48
CA CYS A 143 -18.76 -7.18 4.74
C CYS A 143 -17.51 -7.95 5.21
N THR A 144 -16.32 -7.40 4.99
CA THR A 144 -15.04 -8.01 5.41
C THR A 144 -14.58 -7.48 6.78
N HIS A 145 -13.50 -8.01 7.30
CA HIS A 145 -12.81 -7.52 8.48
C HIS A 145 -11.30 -7.47 8.22
N ILE A 146 -10.56 -6.65 8.98
CA ILE A 146 -9.12 -6.49 8.80
C ILE A 146 -8.35 -7.80 9.04
N THR A 147 -8.83 -8.69 9.91
CA THR A 147 -8.23 -10.02 10.14
C THR A 147 -8.41 -10.96 8.96
N ASP A 148 -9.53 -10.87 8.24
CA ASP A 148 -9.79 -11.64 7.01
C ASP A 148 -9.11 -11.02 5.79
N LYS A 149 -8.87 -9.71 5.85
CA LYS A 149 -8.25 -8.92 4.79
C LYS A 149 -7.08 -8.08 5.33
N PRO A 150 -5.95 -8.70 5.73
CA PRO A 150 -4.85 -7.99 6.38
C PRO A 150 -4.22 -6.86 5.54
N VAL A 151 -4.51 -6.79 4.24
CA VAL A 151 -4.08 -5.67 3.40
C VAL A 151 -4.63 -4.31 3.88
N LEU A 152 -5.74 -4.30 4.64
CA LEU A 152 -6.32 -3.10 5.27
C LEU A 152 -5.36 -2.42 6.28
N ILE A 153 -4.34 -3.11 6.78
CA ILE A 153 -3.25 -2.50 7.58
C ILE A 153 -2.58 -1.34 6.82
N ARG A 154 -2.63 -1.35 5.48
CA ARG A 154 -2.06 -0.30 4.63
C ARG A 154 -2.96 0.92 4.48
N ASP A 155 -4.25 0.81 4.80
CA ASP A 155 -5.25 1.87 4.69
C ASP A 155 -5.32 2.68 6.00
N ARG A 156 -4.28 3.47 6.24
CA ARG A 156 -4.07 4.24 7.48
C ARG A 156 -4.62 5.67 7.45
N THR A 157 -5.38 6.01 6.43
CA THR A 157 -6.00 7.32 6.24
C THR A 157 -7.44 7.34 6.76
N ILE A 158 -7.96 8.49 7.09
CA ILE A 158 -9.33 8.64 7.60
C ILE A 158 -10.30 9.20 6.55
N TRP A 159 -9.78 9.90 5.55
CA TRP A 159 -10.54 10.72 4.63
C TRP A 159 -11.11 9.97 3.41
N ASN A 160 -10.67 8.76 3.10
CA ASN A 160 -11.26 7.90 2.06
C ASN A 160 -12.36 6.97 2.61
N LYS A 161 -13.02 7.38 3.70
CA LYS A 161 -13.96 6.56 4.48
C LYS A 161 -15.20 7.32 4.87
N VAL A 162 -16.29 6.55 5.04
CA VAL A 162 -17.48 6.97 5.77
C VAL A 162 -17.70 5.99 6.91
N TYR A 163 -18.02 6.50 8.06
CA TYR A 163 -18.23 5.76 9.29
C TYR A 163 -19.69 5.90 9.74
N ARG A 164 -20.30 4.84 10.26
CA ARG A 164 -21.53 4.99 11.03
C ARG A 164 -21.21 5.75 12.32
N ARG A 165 -22.04 6.74 12.65
CA ARG A 165 -21.84 7.54 13.87
C ARG A 165 -21.96 6.66 15.12
N ASP A 166 -22.97 5.79 15.19
CA ASP A 166 -23.17 4.88 16.32
C ASP A 166 -21.98 3.93 16.54
N PHE A 167 -21.33 3.50 15.46
CA PHE A 167 -20.06 2.75 15.56
C PHE A 167 -18.95 3.65 16.11
N TRP A 168 -18.77 4.86 15.57
CA TRP A 168 -17.73 5.80 16.02
C TRP A 168 -17.81 6.06 17.54
N GLU A 169 -19.02 6.30 18.04
CA GLU A 169 -19.29 6.55 19.45
C GLU A 169 -19.06 5.31 20.31
N ARG A 170 -19.60 4.14 19.91
CA ARG A 170 -19.42 2.86 20.61
C ARG A 170 -17.95 2.43 20.70
N ALA A 171 -17.19 2.65 19.63
CA ALA A 171 -15.78 2.33 19.55
C ALA A 171 -14.89 3.34 20.29
N GLY A 172 -15.45 4.43 20.79
CA GLY A 172 -14.71 5.48 21.49
C GLY A 172 -13.61 6.12 20.65
N LEU A 173 -13.85 6.27 19.33
CA LEU A 173 -12.86 6.81 18.43
C LEU A 173 -12.68 8.32 18.68
N ARG A 174 -11.45 8.72 18.91
CA ARG A 174 -11.10 10.12 19.16
C ARG A 174 -9.67 10.38 18.66
N PHE A 175 -9.45 11.54 18.05
CA PHE A 175 -8.13 11.98 17.61
C PHE A 175 -7.30 12.47 18.79
N SER A 176 -6.03 12.09 18.81
CA SER A 176 -5.04 12.68 19.72
C SER A 176 -4.52 14.01 19.16
N ALA A 177 -3.82 14.79 19.99
CA ALA A 177 -2.98 15.86 19.48
C ALA A 177 -1.77 15.28 18.72
N GLY A 178 -1.15 16.09 17.86
CA GLY A 178 0.01 15.72 17.03
C GLY A 178 -0.32 15.68 15.54
N ILE A 179 0.67 15.34 14.72
CA ILE A 179 0.58 15.43 13.26
C ILE A 179 0.35 14.08 12.55
N TYR A 180 0.26 12.98 13.28
CA TYR A 180 -0.04 11.62 12.80
C TYR A 180 -1.24 11.02 13.55
N GLU A 181 -2.17 11.87 13.94
CA GLU A 181 -3.36 11.54 14.74
C GLU A 181 -4.36 10.65 14.00
N ASP A 182 -4.31 10.67 12.68
CA ASP A 182 -5.17 9.88 11.78
C ASP A 182 -4.82 8.38 11.81
N VAL A 183 -3.54 8.04 11.86
CA VAL A 183 -3.07 6.64 11.79
C VAL A 183 -3.62 5.77 12.93
N PRO A 184 -3.54 6.18 14.22
CA PRO A 184 -4.16 5.40 15.31
C PRO A 184 -5.67 5.27 15.18
N VAL A 185 -6.37 6.32 14.75
CA VAL A 185 -7.82 6.30 14.60
C VAL A 185 -8.25 5.37 13.47
N ALA A 186 -7.62 5.46 12.30
CA ALA A 186 -7.91 4.59 11.16
C ALA A 186 -7.69 3.11 11.52
N MET A 187 -6.58 2.78 12.20
CA MET A 187 -6.29 1.41 12.60
C MET A 187 -7.27 0.90 13.66
N ARG A 188 -7.61 1.72 14.67
CA ARG A 188 -8.63 1.37 15.66
C ARG A 188 -9.99 1.14 14.99
N ALA A 189 -10.38 1.99 14.02
CA ALA A 189 -11.62 1.82 13.30
C ALA A 189 -11.68 0.50 12.53
N HIS A 190 -10.62 0.13 11.81
CA HIS A 190 -10.57 -1.14 11.08
C HIS A 190 -10.62 -2.38 12.00
N VAL A 191 -9.99 -2.32 13.19
CA VAL A 191 -9.94 -3.46 14.14
C VAL A 191 -11.23 -3.56 14.94
N LEU A 192 -11.85 -2.44 15.32
CA LEU A 192 -13.07 -2.42 16.17
C LEU A 192 -14.36 -2.56 15.37
N ALA A 193 -14.31 -2.34 14.05
CA ALA A 193 -15.46 -2.54 13.19
C ALA A 193 -15.82 -4.03 13.13
N THR A 194 -17.11 -4.33 13.23
CA THR A 194 -17.61 -5.69 13.01
C THR A 194 -17.50 -6.09 11.53
N ARG A 195 -17.78 -5.12 10.64
CA ARG A 195 -17.72 -5.29 9.18
C ARG A 195 -17.24 -4.01 8.51
N VAL A 196 -16.43 -4.18 7.47
CA VAL A 196 -15.87 -3.13 6.63
C VAL A 196 -16.24 -3.40 5.18
N ASP A 197 -16.70 -2.37 4.47
CA ASP A 197 -16.90 -2.43 3.02
C ASP A 197 -15.72 -1.78 2.29
N MET A 198 -15.07 -2.53 1.42
CA MET A 198 -13.99 -2.07 0.56
C MET A 198 -14.50 -1.89 -0.85
N LEU A 199 -14.56 -0.66 -1.36
CA LEU A 199 -14.98 -0.34 -2.72
C LEU A 199 -13.75 -0.18 -3.63
N GLY A 200 -13.89 -0.59 -4.90
CA GLY A 200 -12.88 -0.35 -5.92
C GLY A 200 -12.93 1.06 -6.53
N ASP A 201 -14.02 1.80 -6.25
CA ASP A 201 -14.24 3.15 -6.75
C ASP A 201 -13.25 4.13 -6.12
N VAL A 202 -12.76 5.09 -6.93
CA VAL A 202 -11.98 6.23 -6.42
C VAL A 202 -12.95 7.18 -5.71
N VAL A 203 -12.79 7.31 -4.41
CA VAL A 203 -13.65 8.13 -3.53
C VAL A 203 -12.96 9.37 -2.99
N TYR A 204 -11.68 9.52 -3.25
CA TYR A 204 -10.88 10.63 -2.75
C TYR A 204 -9.69 10.93 -3.66
N HIS A 205 -9.37 12.22 -3.86
CA HIS A 205 -8.20 12.69 -4.58
C HIS A 205 -7.26 13.42 -3.62
N TRP A 206 -6.20 12.75 -3.20
CA TRP A 206 -5.17 13.32 -2.34
C TRP A 206 -4.21 14.19 -3.15
N ARG A 207 -4.06 15.46 -2.74
CA ARG A 207 -3.19 16.44 -3.40
C ARG A 207 -1.77 16.37 -2.89
N ARG A 208 -0.82 16.31 -3.81
CA ARG A 208 0.58 16.56 -3.51
C ARG A 208 0.88 18.05 -3.61
N ARG A 209 1.29 18.66 -2.51
CA ARG A 209 1.76 20.07 -2.48
C ARG A 209 3.16 20.17 -1.89
N GLU A 210 3.95 21.20 -2.29
CA GLU A 210 5.32 21.39 -1.81
C GLU A 210 5.39 21.81 -0.33
N SER A 211 4.40 22.53 0.18
CA SER A 211 4.33 23.04 1.56
C SER A 211 3.58 22.14 2.56
N SER A 212 3.45 20.84 2.28
CA SER A 212 2.73 19.92 3.16
C SER A 212 3.53 19.60 4.43
N ILE A 213 2.84 19.34 5.56
CA ILE A 213 3.42 18.78 6.82
C ILE A 213 4.27 17.53 6.50
N THR A 214 3.93 16.81 5.46
CA THR A 214 4.68 15.66 4.97
C THR A 214 6.04 16.03 4.34
N GLN A 215 6.37 17.28 4.14
CA GLN A 215 7.70 17.72 3.65
C GLN A 215 8.76 17.72 4.76
N CYS A 216 8.36 18.06 6.00
CA CYS A 216 9.24 18.04 7.16
C CYS A 216 9.38 16.64 7.80
N ARG A 217 8.94 15.58 7.10
CA ARG A 217 8.89 14.19 7.63
C ARG A 217 10.24 13.61 8.03
N ASN A 218 11.35 14.20 7.62
CA ASN A 218 12.70 13.78 7.97
C ASN A 218 13.27 14.58 9.16
N GLU A 219 12.55 15.58 9.67
CA GLU A 219 12.96 16.35 10.82
C GLU A 219 12.75 15.56 12.12
N LEU A 220 13.63 15.75 13.08
CA LEU A 220 13.63 14.99 14.33
C LEU A 220 12.31 15.08 15.11
N PRO A 221 11.66 16.26 15.27
CA PRO A 221 10.35 16.34 15.93
C PRO A 221 9.28 15.51 15.20
N ASN A 222 9.22 15.61 13.87
CA ASN A 222 8.26 14.88 13.06
C ASN A 222 8.47 13.35 13.16
N LEU A 223 9.72 12.90 13.20
CA LEU A 223 10.06 11.49 13.39
C LEU A 223 9.66 10.98 14.79
N HIS A 224 9.75 11.81 15.82
CA HIS A 224 9.26 11.48 17.17
C HIS A 224 7.73 11.30 17.19
N GLU A 225 6.98 12.22 16.59
CA GLU A 225 5.52 12.13 16.47
C GLU A 225 5.10 10.86 15.72
N ARG A 226 5.76 10.58 14.59
CA ARG A 226 5.52 9.36 13.82
C ARG A 226 5.75 8.09 14.63
N LEU A 227 6.85 8.03 15.38
CA LEU A 227 7.16 6.90 16.26
C LEU A 227 6.11 6.75 17.37
N ALA A 228 5.66 7.86 17.95
CA ALA A 228 4.60 7.85 18.97
C ALA A 228 3.29 7.26 18.40
N ALA A 229 2.88 7.69 17.21
CA ALA A 229 1.71 7.14 16.53
C ALA A 229 1.86 5.62 16.25
N ILE A 230 3.01 5.19 15.74
CA ILE A 230 3.31 3.76 15.48
C ILE A 230 3.24 2.95 16.78
N ARG A 231 3.83 3.43 17.87
CA ARG A 231 3.79 2.75 19.17
C ARG A 231 2.37 2.66 19.72
N SER A 232 1.57 3.71 19.56
CA SER A 232 0.16 3.70 19.96
C SER A 232 -0.63 2.62 19.21
N VAL A 233 -0.44 2.53 17.90
CA VAL A 233 -1.08 1.47 17.08
C VAL A 233 -0.58 0.11 17.51
N ARG A 234 0.73 -0.06 17.68
CA ARG A 234 1.30 -1.35 18.03
C ARG A 234 0.81 -1.86 19.38
N ALA A 235 0.76 -1.00 20.39
CA ALA A 235 0.20 -1.36 21.71
C ALA A 235 -1.27 -1.76 21.62
N PHE A 236 -2.06 -1.04 20.81
CA PHE A 236 -3.45 -1.37 20.59
C PHE A 236 -3.63 -2.71 19.85
N LEU A 237 -2.80 -2.99 18.82
CA LEU A 237 -2.83 -4.27 18.11
C LEU A 237 -2.42 -5.44 19.02
N ASP A 238 -1.40 -5.25 19.88
CA ASP A 238 -0.95 -6.25 20.83
C ASP A 238 -2.09 -6.70 21.77
N GLU A 239 -2.92 -5.75 22.19
CA GLU A 239 -4.08 -6.00 23.05
C GLU A 239 -5.28 -6.63 22.31
N ARG A 240 -5.57 -6.15 21.07
CA ARG A 240 -6.86 -6.38 20.42
C ARG A 240 -6.82 -7.28 19.19
N ALA A 241 -5.68 -7.35 18.51
CA ALA A 241 -5.51 -8.09 17.26
C ALA A 241 -4.03 -8.49 17.05
N PRO A 242 -3.45 -9.31 17.96
CA PRO A 242 -2.04 -9.66 17.95
C PRO A 242 -1.60 -10.36 16.65
N GLU A 243 -2.50 -11.02 15.95
CA GLU A 243 -2.27 -11.64 14.64
C GLU A 243 -1.91 -10.64 13.54
N LEU A 244 -2.19 -9.35 13.72
CA LEU A 244 -1.85 -8.30 12.77
C LEU A 244 -0.47 -7.65 13.03
N LEU A 245 0.15 -7.89 14.19
CA LEU A 245 1.40 -7.24 14.59
C LEU A 245 2.53 -7.45 13.59
N ASP A 246 2.77 -8.67 13.16
CA ASP A 246 3.84 -8.97 12.20
C ASP A 246 3.65 -8.24 10.88
N GLY A 247 2.41 -8.18 10.39
CA GLY A 247 2.06 -7.43 9.18
C GLY A 247 2.24 -5.93 9.34
N PHE A 248 1.86 -5.39 10.49
CA PHE A 248 2.04 -3.97 10.81
C PHE A 248 3.52 -3.61 10.95
N ASP A 249 4.30 -4.37 11.71
CA ASP A 249 5.74 -4.16 11.88
C ASP A 249 6.49 -4.27 10.53
N ALA A 250 6.10 -5.22 9.68
CA ALA A 250 6.64 -5.32 8.32
C ALA A 250 6.33 -4.07 7.47
N LEU A 251 5.11 -3.50 7.60
CA LEU A 251 4.75 -2.26 6.93
C LEU A 251 5.56 -1.07 7.46
N VAL A 252 5.78 -0.98 8.76
CA VAL A 252 6.64 0.04 9.39
C VAL A 252 8.05 -0.04 8.83
N LEU A 253 8.62 -1.24 8.71
CA LEU A 253 9.93 -1.47 8.09
C LEU A 253 9.95 -1.19 6.58
N GLU A 254 8.84 -1.33 5.89
CA GLU A 254 8.72 -1.01 4.45
C GLU A 254 8.63 0.49 4.19
N LYS A 255 7.87 1.23 5.01
CA LYS A 255 7.45 2.61 4.72
C LYS A 255 8.01 3.64 5.70
N ASP A 256 7.77 3.44 6.97
CA ASP A 256 7.98 4.50 7.97
C ASP A 256 9.45 4.69 8.30
N ILE A 257 10.22 3.60 8.43
CA ILE A 257 11.66 3.64 8.72
C ILE A 257 12.47 4.35 7.62
N LEU A 258 11.92 4.49 6.41
CA LEU A 258 12.59 5.17 5.31
C LEU A 258 12.89 6.64 5.61
N PHE A 259 11.99 7.32 6.32
CA PHE A 259 12.17 8.73 6.66
C PHE A 259 13.32 8.92 7.65
N LEU A 260 13.45 7.99 8.57
CA LEU A 260 14.59 7.97 9.49
C LEU A 260 15.93 7.74 8.78
N PHE A 261 15.97 6.82 7.82
CA PHE A 261 17.17 6.63 7.00
C PHE A 261 17.49 7.86 6.16
N GLN A 262 16.47 8.52 5.59
CA GLN A 262 16.66 9.75 4.83
C GLN A 262 17.24 10.88 5.71
N ALA A 263 16.73 11.00 6.94
CA ALA A 263 17.28 11.96 7.91
C ALA A 263 18.76 11.66 8.24
N LEU A 264 19.10 10.39 8.50
CA LEU A 264 20.48 9.96 8.79
C LEU A 264 21.46 10.16 7.61
N GLU A 265 20.94 10.12 6.36
CA GLU A 265 21.77 10.37 5.18
C GLU A 265 22.32 11.79 5.12
N VAL A 266 21.52 12.78 5.50
CA VAL A 266 21.85 14.21 5.36
C VAL A 266 22.30 14.85 6.67
N SER A 267 22.11 14.21 7.81
CA SER A 267 22.44 14.80 9.11
C SER A 267 23.95 14.89 9.32
N GLU A 268 24.41 16.05 9.75
CA GLU A 268 25.79 16.26 10.22
C GLU A 268 25.99 15.75 11.66
N GLU A 269 24.91 15.81 12.47
CA GLU A 269 24.87 15.33 13.85
C GLU A 269 23.93 14.13 14.00
N PRO A 270 24.35 12.92 13.65
CA PRO A 270 23.47 11.74 13.63
C PRO A 270 23.13 11.18 15.02
N GLY A 271 23.74 11.64 16.10
CA GLY A 271 23.58 11.10 17.45
C GLY A 271 22.12 10.97 17.90
N PRO A 272 21.32 12.04 17.95
CA PRO A 272 19.91 11.99 18.35
C PRO A 272 19.05 11.11 17.43
N LEU A 273 19.33 11.13 16.12
CA LEU A 273 18.65 10.28 15.14
C LEU A 273 18.98 8.78 15.32
N LEU A 274 20.22 8.46 15.72
CA LEU A 274 20.62 7.08 16.01
C LEU A 274 19.93 6.55 17.27
N GLU A 275 19.80 7.37 18.30
CA GLU A 275 19.07 7.01 19.51
C GLU A 275 17.59 6.75 19.20
N LEU A 276 16.95 7.64 18.45
CA LEU A 276 15.59 7.48 17.99
C LEU A 276 15.45 6.20 17.16
N ALA A 277 16.37 5.95 16.23
CA ALA A 277 16.37 4.79 15.36
C ALA A 277 16.49 3.48 16.14
N ARG A 278 17.40 3.41 17.10
CA ARG A 278 17.54 2.23 17.98
C ARG A 278 16.27 1.99 18.80
N SER A 279 15.71 3.05 19.36
CA SER A 279 14.44 3.01 20.08
C SER A 279 13.28 2.53 19.21
N TRP A 280 13.27 2.94 17.93
CA TRP A 280 12.27 2.51 16.97
C TRP A 280 12.40 1.02 16.65
N VAL A 281 13.60 0.56 16.25
CA VAL A 281 13.87 -0.85 15.93
C VAL A 281 13.59 -1.75 17.13
N ALA A 282 13.95 -1.32 18.35
CA ALA A 282 13.68 -2.07 19.57
C ALA A 282 12.17 -2.23 19.88
N SER A 283 11.32 -1.37 19.31
CA SER A 283 9.85 -1.45 19.46
C SER A 283 9.18 -2.43 18.50
N LEU A 284 9.90 -2.97 17.51
CA LEU A 284 9.36 -3.87 16.50
C LEU A 284 9.54 -5.35 16.90
N GLY A 285 8.65 -6.20 16.40
CA GLY A 285 8.70 -7.64 16.62
C GLY A 285 9.89 -8.30 15.94
N GLN A 286 10.49 -9.29 16.61
CA GLN A 286 11.67 -10.00 16.08
C GLN A 286 11.36 -10.74 14.77
N ASN A 287 10.13 -11.21 14.59
CA ASN A 287 9.73 -11.88 13.36
C ASN A 287 9.78 -10.93 12.15
N ALA A 288 9.24 -9.72 12.28
CA ALA A 288 9.29 -8.72 11.22
C ALA A 288 10.74 -8.31 10.86
N LEU A 289 11.61 -8.19 11.88
CA LEU A 289 13.05 -7.90 11.67
C LEU A 289 13.75 -9.03 10.91
N ASN A 290 13.46 -10.29 11.25
CA ASN A 290 14.08 -11.47 10.63
C ASN A 290 13.58 -11.73 9.20
N THR A 291 12.31 -11.46 8.92
CA THR A 291 11.67 -11.66 7.61
C THR A 291 11.80 -10.46 6.66
N ALA A 292 12.34 -9.35 7.14
CA ALA A 292 12.63 -8.19 6.30
C ALA A 292 13.56 -8.58 5.13
N PRO A 293 13.44 -7.93 3.95
CA PRO A 293 14.36 -8.15 2.83
C PRO A 293 15.81 -8.00 3.25
N SER A 294 16.72 -8.80 2.66
CA SER A 294 18.14 -8.88 3.08
C SER A 294 18.84 -7.52 3.08
N LEU A 295 18.55 -6.65 2.10
CA LEU A 295 19.11 -5.30 2.09
C LEU A 295 18.59 -4.45 3.26
N ARG A 296 17.31 -4.62 3.65
CA ARG A 296 16.75 -3.97 4.84
C ARG A 296 17.38 -4.50 6.13
N ARG A 297 17.58 -5.82 6.24
CA ARG A 297 18.30 -6.40 7.39
C ARG A 297 19.72 -5.84 7.51
N LEU A 298 20.41 -5.63 6.39
CA LEU A 298 21.73 -4.99 6.38
C LEU A 298 21.66 -3.53 6.88
N GLU A 299 20.72 -2.73 6.37
CA GLU A 299 20.49 -1.35 6.86
C GLU A 299 20.25 -1.32 8.37
N LEU A 300 19.37 -2.20 8.88
CA LEU A 300 19.05 -2.30 10.31
C LEU A 300 20.24 -2.78 11.16
N HIS A 301 21.04 -3.71 10.64
CA HIS A 301 22.26 -4.19 11.31
C HIS A 301 23.29 -3.08 11.46
N LEU A 302 23.54 -2.32 10.38
CA LEU A 302 24.46 -1.17 10.41
C LEU A 302 23.97 -0.08 11.36
N LEU A 303 22.66 0.22 11.35
CA LEU A 303 22.00 1.15 12.24
C LEU A 303 22.18 0.75 13.72
N GLY A 304 21.91 -0.49 14.07
CA GLY A 304 22.05 -0.99 15.44
C GLY A 304 23.47 -0.85 15.97
N ARG A 305 24.49 -0.97 15.09
CA ARG A 305 25.91 -0.78 15.43
C ARG A 305 26.37 0.68 15.37
N GLY A 306 25.52 1.62 14.94
CA GLY A 306 25.89 3.04 14.78
C GLY A 306 26.84 3.30 13.60
N LEU A 307 26.92 2.41 12.63
CA LEU A 307 27.79 2.50 11.46
C LEU A 307 27.16 3.39 10.38
N VAL A 308 27.05 4.69 10.65
CA VAL A 308 26.35 5.66 9.78
C VAL A 308 27.03 5.82 8.42
N ALA A 309 28.36 5.84 8.38
CA ALA A 309 29.09 5.97 7.12
C ALA A 309 28.83 4.78 6.18
N GLU A 310 28.81 3.56 6.73
CA GLU A 310 28.49 2.34 6.01
C GLU A 310 27.01 2.32 5.60
N LEU A 311 26.11 2.77 6.46
CA LEU A 311 24.69 2.90 6.15
C LEU A 311 24.47 3.85 4.95
N ARG A 312 25.14 5.00 4.91
CA ARG A 312 25.08 5.94 3.78
C ARG A 312 25.51 5.27 2.47
N LYS A 313 26.59 4.48 2.48
CA LYS A 313 27.05 3.73 1.30
C LYS A 313 26.02 2.71 0.82
N ILE A 314 25.34 2.01 1.73
CA ILE A 314 24.24 1.09 1.37
C ILE A 314 23.06 1.85 0.76
N ARG A 315 22.75 3.02 1.28
CA ARG A 315 21.67 3.85 0.75
C ARG A 315 21.98 4.40 -0.65
N GLU A 316 23.21 4.81 -0.90
CA GLU A 316 23.71 5.17 -2.24
C GLU A 316 23.65 4.00 -3.20
N PHE A 317 24.13 2.82 -2.78
CA PHE A 317 24.04 1.59 -3.55
C PHE A 317 22.60 1.26 -3.94
N ARG A 318 21.66 1.39 -2.98
CA ARG A 318 20.23 1.15 -3.20
C ARG A 318 19.67 2.08 -4.26
N ARG A 319 19.92 3.38 -4.17
CA ARG A 319 19.46 4.37 -5.16
C ARG A 319 20.04 4.13 -6.56
N ALA A 320 21.30 3.71 -6.64
CA ALA A 320 21.97 3.52 -7.92
C ALA A 320 21.63 2.17 -8.60
N ARG A 321 21.26 1.14 -7.83
CA ARG A 321 21.21 -0.25 -8.32
C ARG A 321 20.12 -1.12 -7.66
N GLU A 322 19.03 -0.60 -7.14
CA GLU A 322 18.04 -1.41 -6.42
C GLU A 322 17.51 -2.58 -7.26
N ASP A 323 17.22 -2.34 -8.54
CA ASP A 323 16.76 -3.39 -9.48
C ASP A 323 17.88 -4.29 -10.01
N ALA A 324 19.14 -3.86 -9.93
CA ALA A 324 20.30 -4.58 -10.43
C ALA A 324 21.10 -5.31 -9.35
N ALA A 325 20.74 -5.17 -8.08
CA ALA A 325 21.40 -5.84 -6.97
C ALA A 325 21.23 -7.36 -7.11
N ARG A 326 22.34 -8.06 -7.36
CA ARG A 326 22.32 -9.51 -7.65
C ARG A 326 22.12 -10.34 -6.39
N ILE A 327 21.52 -11.51 -6.57
CA ILE A 327 21.49 -12.58 -5.58
C ILE A 327 22.42 -13.68 -6.08
N VAL A 328 23.42 -14.02 -5.27
CA VAL A 328 24.47 -14.97 -5.63
C VAL A 328 24.46 -16.18 -4.71
N PRO A 329 24.68 -17.38 -5.27
CA PRO A 329 24.85 -18.56 -4.45
C PRO A 329 26.27 -18.63 -3.89
N ARG A 330 26.43 -18.96 -2.63
CA ARG A 330 27.72 -19.10 -1.96
C ARG A 330 27.76 -20.32 -1.02
N GLY A 331 28.95 -20.83 -0.77
CA GLY A 331 29.24 -21.95 0.12
C GLY A 331 29.65 -23.22 -0.61
N TRP A 332 30.49 -24.09 0.04
CA TRP A 332 31.02 -25.30 -0.56
C TRP A 332 29.93 -26.35 -0.86
N ARG A 333 28.89 -26.40 -0.05
CA ARG A 333 27.67 -27.20 -0.30
C ARG A 333 26.54 -26.42 -0.95
N ASN A 334 26.80 -25.19 -1.35
CA ASN A 334 25.94 -24.33 -2.19
C ASN A 334 24.45 -24.24 -1.77
N THR A 335 24.15 -24.26 -0.47
CA THR A 335 22.78 -24.21 0.04
C THR A 335 22.27 -22.81 0.31
N GLY A 336 23.15 -21.78 0.33
CA GLY A 336 22.79 -20.40 0.63
C GLY A 336 22.68 -19.51 -0.61
N TRP A 337 21.73 -18.57 -0.58
CA TRP A 337 21.56 -17.50 -1.55
C TRP A 337 21.67 -16.16 -0.84
N TYR A 338 22.59 -15.32 -1.28
CA TYR A 338 22.96 -14.09 -0.58
C TYR A 338 22.87 -12.89 -1.50
N GLY A 339 22.42 -11.75 -0.96
CA GLY A 339 22.52 -10.48 -1.67
C GLY A 339 23.98 -10.07 -1.87
N ASP A 340 24.36 -9.80 -3.13
CA ASP A 340 25.70 -9.32 -3.50
C ASP A 340 25.77 -7.80 -3.27
N TYR A 341 25.70 -7.41 -2.00
CA TYR A 341 25.68 -6.04 -1.52
C TYR A 341 27.05 -5.61 -1.01
N PRO A 342 27.34 -4.30 -0.90
CA PRO A 342 28.52 -3.82 -0.20
C PRO A 342 28.63 -4.46 1.18
N PHE A 343 29.89 -4.69 1.60
CA PHE A 343 30.26 -5.29 2.89
C PHE A 343 29.95 -6.78 3.06
N PHE A 344 29.44 -7.47 2.05
CA PHE A 344 29.29 -8.92 2.12
C PHE A 344 30.64 -9.59 2.37
N ARG A 345 30.78 -10.25 3.55
CA ARG A 345 32.03 -10.86 4.02
C ARG A 345 33.21 -9.90 4.20
N ASP A 346 32.93 -8.62 4.46
CA ASP A 346 33.99 -7.70 4.89
C ASP A 346 34.54 -8.13 6.25
N ARG A 347 35.84 -8.49 6.27
CA ARG A 347 36.50 -9.00 7.48
C ARG A 347 36.58 -7.99 8.61
N ARG A 348 36.56 -6.68 8.30
CA ARG A 348 36.62 -5.59 9.28
C ARG A 348 35.27 -5.42 9.98
N LEU A 349 34.20 -5.48 9.25
CA LEU A 349 32.86 -5.26 9.78
C LEU A 349 32.24 -6.51 10.42
N LYS A 350 32.70 -7.69 10.04
CA LYS A 350 32.25 -9.00 10.59
C LYS A 350 30.71 -9.12 10.65
N ILE A 351 30.04 -8.71 9.58
CA ILE A 351 28.59 -8.82 9.46
C ILE A 351 28.22 -10.30 9.23
N PRO A 352 27.29 -10.88 10.02
CA PRO A 352 26.88 -12.26 9.83
C PRO A 352 26.30 -12.54 8.45
N ASP A 353 26.63 -13.67 7.83
CA ASP A 353 26.09 -14.09 6.52
C ASP A 353 24.55 -14.12 6.52
N ALA A 354 23.89 -14.44 7.65
CA ALA A 354 22.44 -14.44 7.80
C ALA A 354 21.78 -13.08 7.47
N VAL A 355 22.48 -11.97 7.66
CA VAL A 355 21.99 -10.62 7.32
C VAL A 355 21.79 -10.49 5.80
N PHE A 356 22.63 -11.15 5.02
CA PHE A 356 22.60 -11.13 3.56
C PHE A 356 21.78 -12.26 2.94
N ASP A 357 21.20 -13.17 3.75
CA ASP A 357 20.42 -14.31 3.23
C ASP A 357 19.19 -13.80 2.46
N ALA A 358 19.12 -14.12 1.17
CA ALA A 358 18.10 -13.66 0.25
C ALA A 358 17.27 -14.83 -0.35
N ARG A 359 17.22 -16.00 0.32
CA ARG A 359 16.48 -17.18 -0.18
C ARG A 359 15.00 -16.86 -0.39
N ASP A 360 14.39 -16.14 0.53
CA ASP A 360 12.96 -15.81 0.48
C ASP A 360 12.64 -14.70 -0.55
N GLU A 361 13.67 -14.04 -1.09
CA GLU A 361 13.54 -13.03 -2.15
C GLU A 361 13.59 -13.63 -3.55
N LEU A 362 13.94 -14.91 -3.68
CA LEU A 362 14.00 -15.59 -4.97
C LEU A 362 12.60 -15.76 -5.55
N LYS A 363 12.34 -15.18 -6.71
CA LYS A 363 11.08 -15.29 -7.44
C LYS A 363 11.32 -15.74 -8.86
N LEU A 364 10.52 -16.69 -9.33
CA LEU A 364 10.53 -17.10 -10.73
C LEU A 364 9.74 -16.07 -11.54
N HIS A 365 10.43 -15.43 -12.49
CA HIS A 365 9.83 -14.55 -13.47
C HIS A 365 9.62 -15.34 -14.76
N ALA A 366 8.37 -15.39 -15.22
CA ALA A 366 8.01 -16.03 -16.47
C ALA A 366 7.12 -15.06 -17.27
N ARG A 367 7.48 -14.86 -18.56
CA ARG A 367 6.73 -14.00 -19.49
C ARG A 367 6.58 -14.66 -20.82
N VAL A 368 5.46 -14.43 -21.50
CA VAL A 368 5.25 -14.80 -22.91
C VAL A 368 5.81 -13.69 -23.79
N GLU A 369 6.58 -14.05 -24.80
CA GLU A 369 7.14 -13.14 -25.80
C GLU A 369 6.33 -13.19 -27.10
N SER A 370 5.94 -14.40 -27.52
CA SER A 370 5.03 -14.56 -28.66
C SER A 370 4.19 -15.84 -28.52
N CYS A 371 3.05 -15.85 -29.20
CA CYS A 371 2.19 -17.03 -29.34
C CYS A 371 1.63 -17.05 -30.75
N GLU A 372 2.00 -18.07 -31.52
CA GLU A 372 1.68 -18.19 -32.94
C GLU A 372 0.97 -19.51 -33.22
N TRP A 373 -0.06 -19.48 -34.07
CA TRP A 373 -0.75 -20.65 -34.53
C TRP A 373 0.02 -21.30 -35.70
N THR A 374 0.35 -22.59 -35.60
CA THR A 374 1.11 -23.34 -36.63
C THR A 374 0.28 -24.19 -37.55
N GLY A 375 -1.07 -24.09 -37.46
CA GLY A 375 -2.01 -24.89 -38.22
C GLY A 375 -2.69 -26.03 -37.43
N THR A 376 -2.01 -26.59 -36.43
CA THR A 376 -2.53 -27.65 -35.53
C THR A 376 -2.36 -27.33 -34.06
N GLU A 377 -1.35 -26.53 -33.69
CA GLU A 377 -1.02 -26.21 -32.31
C GLU A 377 -0.54 -24.76 -32.17
N TYR A 378 -0.56 -24.21 -30.96
CA TYR A 378 0.04 -22.92 -30.66
C TYR A 378 1.51 -23.10 -30.25
N GLN A 379 2.42 -22.44 -30.96
CA GLN A 379 3.81 -22.32 -30.53
C GLN A 379 3.94 -21.10 -29.63
N VAL A 380 4.34 -21.30 -28.38
CA VAL A 380 4.56 -20.26 -27.39
C VAL A 380 6.05 -20.08 -27.15
N ARG A 381 6.55 -18.87 -27.37
CA ARG A 381 7.90 -18.44 -26.98
C ARG A 381 7.82 -17.62 -25.72
N GLY A 382 8.71 -17.83 -24.80
CA GLY A 382 8.72 -17.12 -23.54
C GLY A 382 10.10 -17.07 -22.90
N HIS A 383 10.15 -16.29 -21.82
CA HIS A 383 11.34 -16.11 -21.02
C HIS A 383 11.08 -16.57 -19.58
N VAL A 384 12.01 -17.34 -19.02
CA VAL A 384 11.93 -17.78 -17.62
C VAL A 384 13.26 -17.51 -16.95
N SER A 385 13.25 -16.70 -15.91
CA SER A 385 14.42 -16.31 -15.12
C SER A 385 14.11 -16.29 -13.62
N ILE A 386 15.13 -16.34 -12.80
CA ILE A 386 14.99 -16.05 -11.36
C ILE A 386 15.37 -14.59 -11.16
N HIS A 387 14.49 -13.83 -10.51
CA HIS A 387 14.71 -12.41 -10.26
C HIS A 387 16.05 -12.15 -9.58
N ARG A 388 16.80 -11.20 -10.10
CA ARG A 388 18.12 -10.79 -9.58
C ARG A 388 19.21 -11.88 -9.59
N VAL A 389 18.97 -13.00 -10.27
CA VAL A 389 19.94 -14.09 -10.39
C VAL A 389 20.46 -14.16 -11.82
N ASP A 390 21.72 -13.79 -12.01
CA ASP A 390 22.39 -13.86 -13.32
C ASP A 390 22.98 -15.27 -13.56
N ARG A 391 22.13 -16.27 -13.63
CA ARG A 391 22.52 -17.66 -13.94
C ARG A 391 21.49 -18.34 -14.80
N ARG A 392 21.93 -19.29 -15.63
CA ARG A 392 21.05 -20.21 -16.33
C ARG A 392 20.27 -21.03 -15.30
N ILE A 393 18.97 -21.06 -15.45
CA ILE A 393 18.08 -21.92 -14.66
C ILE A 393 18.30 -23.37 -15.08
N GLY A 394 18.24 -24.31 -14.14
CA GLY A 394 18.27 -25.75 -14.37
C GLY A 394 17.05 -26.23 -15.17
N GLN A 395 16.54 -27.40 -14.85
CA GLN A 395 15.31 -27.92 -15.45
C GLN A 395 14.14 -26.98 -15.22
N ILE A 396 13.29 -26.79 -16.23
CA ILE A 396 12.05 -26.06 -16.14
C ILE A 396 10.94 -27.03 -16.51
N ASP A 397 9.96 -27.18 -15.63
CA ASP A 397 8.73 -27.89 -15.88
C ASP A 397 7.65 -26.84 -16.21
N LEU A 398 6.91 -27.04 -17.30
CA LEU A 398 5.78 -26.20 -17.69
C LEU A 398 4.48 -26.98 -17.65
N TRP A 399 3.40 -26.31 -17.31
CA TRP A 399 2.05 -26.85 -17.48
C TRP A 399 1.03 -25.73 -17.63
N LEU A 400 -0.09 -26.08 -18.25
CA LEU A 400 -1.32 -25.29 -18.19
C LEU A 400 -2.19 -25.77 -17.03
N SER A 401 -2.86 -24.84 -16.37
CA SER A 401 -3.78 -25.14 -15.26
C SER A 401 -5.03 -24.28 -15.37
N ASP A 402 -6.20 -24.92 -15.21
CA ASP A 402 -7.50 -24.25 -15.06
C ASP A 402 -7.93 -24.12 -13.58
N GLY A 403 -7.04 -24.47 -12.65
CA GLY A 403 -7.29 -24.51 -11.21
C GLY A 403 -7.67 -25.89 -10.68
N ARG A 404 -8.23 -26.76 -11.50
CA ARG A 404 -8.61 -28.17 -11.16
C ARG A 404 -7.70 -29.17 -11.84
N ARG A 405 -7.40 -28.95 -13.11
CA ARG A 405 -6.63 -29.85 -13.98
C ARG A 405 -5.28 -29.21 -14.32
N LYS A 406 -4.27 -30.07 -14.56
CA LYS A 406 -2.93 -29.65 -15.03
C LYS A 406 -2.55 -30.47 -16.25
N VAL A 407 -2.15 -29.78 -17.30
CA VAL A 407 -1.67 -30.38 -18.55
C VAL A 407 -0.17 -30.07 -18.67
N PRO A 408 0.72 -31.06 -18.53
CA PRO A 408 2.15 -30.83 -18.68
C PRO A 408 2.49 -30.53 -20.13
N LEU A 409 3.49 -29.67 -20.34
CA LEU A 409 3.97 -29.23 -21.64
C LEU A 409 5.44 -29.59 -21.81
N GLU A 410 5.82 -29.96 -23.01
CA GLU A 410 7.23 -30.14 -23.37
C GLU A 410 7.93 -28.79 -23.50
N VAL A 411 9.15 -28.70 -22.99
CA VAL A 411 9.95 -27.48 -22.98
C VAL A 411 11.22 -27.66 -23.82
N ARG A 412 11.37 -26.82 -24.83
CA ARG A 412 12.63 -26.68 -25.57
C ARG A 412 13.33 -25.38 -25.14
N ARG A 413 14.61 -25.44 -24.89
CA ARG A 413 15.40 -24.27 -24.53
C ARG A 413 15.75 -23.43 -25.77
N ALA A 414 15.60 -22.10 -25.63
CA ALA A 414 15.98 -21.11 -26.62
C ALA A 414 16.93 -20.09 -25.97
N GLY A 415 18.22 -20.39 -25.97
CA GLY A 415 19.22 -19.55 -25.32
C GLY A 415 19.28 -19.71 -23.79
N ARG A 416 19.70 -18.65 -23.09
CA ARG A 416 19.99 -18.67 -21.66
C ARG A 416 18.73 -18.78 -20.79
N HIS A 417 17.71 -18.00 -21.11
CA HIS A 417 16.46 -17.86 -20.38
C HIS A 417 15.22 -18.08 -21.24
N GLY A 418 15.39 -18.15 -22.57
CA GLY A 418 14.29 -18.41 -23.50
C GLY A 418 13.82 -19.85 -23.44
N ILE A 419 12.53 -20.02 -23.67
CA ILE A 419 11.86 -21.31 -23.81
C ILE A 419 10.92 -21.27 -25.00
N VAL A 420 10.70 -22.45 -25.59
CA VAL A 420 9.67 -22.70 -26.60
C VAL A 420 8.87 -23.90 -26.15
N THR A 421 7.56 -23.82 -26.24
CA THR A 421 6.63 -24.92 -25.96
C THR A 421 5.50 -24.88 -26.97
N THR A 422 4.83 -26.02 -27.17
CA THR A 422 3.64 -26.13 -28.00
C THR A 422 2.42 -26.49 -27.15
N ILE A 423 1.26 -25.97 -27.53
CA ILE A 423 -0.01 -26.19 -26.87
C ILE A 423 -0.98 -26.71 -27.92
N ASP A 424 -1.35 -27.97 -27.77
CA ASP A 424 -2.40 -28.59 -28.52
C ASP A 424 -3.76 -28.28 -27.87
N PRO A 425 -4.68 -27.57 -28.55
CA PRO A 425 -5.99 -27.21 -28.00
C PRO A 425 -6.84 -28.44 -27.64
N GLU A 426 -6.68 -29.58 -28.34
CA GLU A 426 -7.46 -30.80 -28.09
C GLU A 426 -7.16 -31.32 -26.66
N ARG A 427 -5.95 -31.18 -26.18
CA ARG A 427 -5.55 -31.56 -24.80
C ARG A 427 -6.24 -30.73 -23.72
N LEU A 428 -6.82 -29.59 -24.06
CA LEU A 428 -7.53 -28.69 -23.14
C LEU A 428 -9.04 -28.95 -23.11
N ALA A 429 -9.54 -29.75 -24.05
CA ALA A 429 -10.96 -30.11 -24.15
C ALA A 429 -11.49 -30.75 -22.84
N GLY A 430 -12.69 -30.37 -22.42
CA GLY A 430 -13.32 -30.81 -21.17
C GLY A 430 -12.77 -30.19 -19.90
N GLY A 431 -11.90 -29.20 -20.00
CA GLY A 431 -11.42 -28.38 -18.88
C GLY A 431 -12.25 -27.12 -18.63
N GLY A 432 -11.80 -26.28 -17.73
CA GLY A 432 -12.44 -25.00 -17.39
C GLY A 432 -12.35 -23.95 -18.52
N PRO A 433 -13.07 -22.83 -18.40
CA PRO A 433 -13.18 -21.81 -19.46
C PRO A 433 -11.87 -21.07 -19.74
N SER A 434 -10.91 -21.13 -18.84
CA SER A 434 -9.61 -20.49 -19.02
C SER A 434 -8.47 -21.29 -18.42
N TRP A 435 -7.33 -21.29 -19.09
CA TRP A 435 -6.10 -21.97 -18.69
C TRP A 435 -4.96 -20.99 -18.50
N ARG A 436 -4.18 -21.17 -17.44
CA ARG A 436 -2.99 -20.34 -17.14
C ARG A 436 -1.73 -21.14 -17.35
N LEU A 437 -0.73 -20.55 -18.01
CA LEU A 437 0.60 -21.14 -18.14
C LEU A 437 1.43 -20.89 -16.89
N GLN A 438 2.01 -21.97 -16.33
CA GLN A 438 2.82 -21.94 -15.13
C GLN A 438 4.17 -22.62 -15.38
N ALA A 439 5.22 -22.06 -14.79
CA ALA A 439 6.56 -22.63 -14.75
C ALA A 439 6.94 -23.06 -13.31
N ARG A 440 7.71 -24.13 -13.22
CA ARG A 440 8.40 -24.56 -12.00
C ARG A 440 9.87 -24.81 -12.34
N THR A 441 10.73 -24.46 -11.44
CA THR A 441 12.14 -24.90 -11.47
C THR A 441 12.60 -25.29 -10.09
N GLU A 442 13.59 -26.16 -10.02
CA GLU A 442 14.31 -26.47 -8.79
C GLU A 442 15.75 -25.96 -8.91
N THR A 443 16.18 -25.21 -7.91
CA THR A 443 17.53 -24.70 -7.85
C THR A 443 18.08 -24.84 -6.43
N ARG A 444 19.11 -25.66 -6.26
CA ARG A 444 19.80 -25.88 -4.98
C ARG A 444 18.85 -26.20 -3.82
N GLY A 445 17.93 -27.12 -4.04
CA GLY A 445 16.93 -27.55 -3.04
C GLY A 445 15.76 -26.59 -2.86
N LEU A 446 15.70 -25.47 -3.59
CA LEU A 446 14.56 -24.57 -3.59
C LEU A 446 13.67 -24.81 -4.81
N VAL A 447 12.38 -25.00 -4.57
CA VAL A 447 11.37 -25.09 -5.61
C VAL A 447 10.72 -23.75 -5.83
N LEU A 448 10.94 -23.17 -7.00
CA LEU A 448 10.33 -21.89 -7.40
C LEU A 448 9.20 -22.14 -8.41
N LYS A 449 8.09 -21.44 -8.25
CA LYS A 449 6.93 -21.48 -9.17
C LYS A 449 6.57 -20.07 -9.59
N GLY A 450 6.17 -19.89 -10.85
CA GLY A 450 5.74 -18.60 -11.38
C GLY A 450 4.69 -18.78 -12.47
N TRP A 451 3.74 -17.86 -12.53
CA TRP A 451 2.78 -17.74 -13.63
C TRP A 451 3.38 -16.87 -14.72
N PHE A 452 3.12 -17.26 -15.97
CA PHE A 452 3.47 -16.41 -17.10
C PHE A 452 2.61 -15.15 -17.12
N ARG A 453 3.28 -14.03 -17.38
CA ARG A 453 2.67 -12.69 -17.46
C ARG A 453 2.88 -12.12 -18.85
N ASP A 454 2.10 -11.12 -19.19
CA ASP A 454 2.30 -10.29 -20.37
C ASP A 454 3.51 -9.35 -20.15
N VAL A 455 4.18 -9.00 -21.24
CA VAL A 455 5.31 -8.05 -21.23
C VAL A 455 4.81 -6.63 -20.94
N GLU A 456 3.63 -6.24 -21.47
CA GLU A 456 3.14 -4.87 -21.43
C GLU A 456 2.14 -4.59 -20.31
N ALA A 457 1.30 -5.56 -19.93
CA ALA A 457 0.15 -5.32 -19.07
C ALA A 457 0.26 -5.90 -17.64
N HIS A 458 1.35 -6.57 -17.28
CA HIS A 458 1.51 -7.33 -16.03
C HIS A 458 0.33 -8.31 -15.72
N ALA A 459 -0.52 -8.59 -16.73
CA ALA A 459 -1.67 -9.47 -16.63
C ALA A 459 -1.24 -10.94 -16.73
N SER A 460 -2.01 -11.85 -16.12
CA SER A 460 -1.79 -13.29 -16.29
C SER A 460 -2.18 -13.70 -17.71
N TRP A 461 -1.27 -14.37 -18.40
CA TRP A 461 -1.57 -14.92 -19.72
C TRP A 461 -2.49 -16.13 -19.61
N ARG A 462 -3.55 -16.17 -20.41
CA ARG A 462 -4.59 -17.22 -20.36
C ARG A 462 -4.95 -17.70 -21.76
N PHE A 463 -5.30 -18.99 -21.85
CA PHE A 463 -6.03 -19.58 -22.97
C PHE A 463 -7.51 -19.65 -22.61
N THR A 464 -8.37 -19.28 -23.56
CA THR A 464 -9.81 -19.49 -23.43
C THR A 464 -10.20 -20.85 -23.98
N ALA A 465 -11.34 -21.41 -23.57
CA ALA A 465 -11.84 -22.69 -24.03
C ALA A 465 -12.16 -22.71 -25.54
N SER A 466 -12.33 -21.52 -26.17
CA SER A 466 -12.50 -21.36 -27.61
C SER A 466 -11.20 -21.52 -28.43
N GLY A 467 -10.07 -21.78 -27.74
CA GLY A 467 -8.78 -21.97 -28.42
C GLY A 467 -8.10 -20.67 -28.89
N VAL A 468 -8.70 -19.50 -28.66
CA VAL A 468 -8.11 -18.22 -29.02
C VAL A 468 -7.24 -17.74 -27.84
N PRO A 469 -5.92 -17.53 -28.04
CA PRO A 469 -5.08 -16.93 -27.01
C PRO A 469 -5.51 -15.48 -26.83
N GLY A 470 -5.78 -15.12 -25.58
CA GLY A 470 -6.21 -13.76 -25.24
C GLY A 470 -5.58 -13.28 -23.93
N TRP A 471 -5.32 -11.98 -23.85
CA TRP A 471 -4.90 -11.30 -22.64
C TRP A 471 -6.14 -10.96 -21.81
N SER A 472 -6.24 -11.41 -20.58
CA SER A 472 -7.25 -10.88 -19.68
C SER A 472 -6.56 -10.20 -18.50
N ARG A 473 -6.84 -8.92 -18.31
CA ARG A 473 -6.57 -8.24 -17.02
C ARG A 473 -7.37 -8.98 -15.96
N SER A 474 -6.71 -9.37 -14.87
CA SER A 474 -7.41 -9.93 -13.73
C SER A 474 -8.36 -8.85 -13.17
N GLY A 475 -9.65 -8.97 -13.41
CA GLY A 475 -10.66 -8.07 -12.84
C GLY A 475 -11.67 -7.44 -13.79
N MET A 476 -11.62 -7.72 -15.09
CA MET A 476 -12.72 -7.33 -15.99
C MET A 476 -13.28 -8.56 -16.69
N ASP A 477 -14.48 -8.94 -16.33
CA ASP A 477 -15.35 -9.77 -17.17
C ASP A 477 -15.67 -8.96 -18.42
N MET A 478 -15.24 -9.45 -19.59
CA MET A 478 -15.70 -8.91 -20.85
C MET A 478 -17.14 -9.38 -21.07
N PRO A 479 -18.07 -8.48 -21.39
CA PRO A 479 -19.36 -8.89 -21.90
C PRO A 479 -19.18 -9.59 -23.24
N GLN A 480 -20.08 -10.55 -23.52
CA GLN A 480 -20.15 -11.38 -24.72
C GLN A 480 -20.15 -10.58 -26.01
#